data_c27d1fde688f99283b950ec8ebedccc8
#
_entry.id   c27d1fde688f99283b950ec8ebedccc8
#
_cell.length_a   1.000
_cell.length_b   1.000
_cell.length_c   1.000
_cell.angle_alpha   90.00
_cell.angle_beta   90.00
_cell.angle_gamma   90.00
#
_symmetry.space_group_name_H-M   'P 1'
#
loop_
_entity.id
_entity.type
_entity.pdbx_description
1 polymer ?
#
loop_
_entity_poly.entity_id
_entity_poly.type
_entity_poly.pdbx_seq_one_letter_code
_entity_poly.pdbx_strand_id
1 'polypeptide(L)' 'MPKRFRLTRRFNAAMTEDGYRRLKRFASEAGLDEGEALSFLFEHFDSVTHEENLTAHLRLFNSDLDARKK' A
#
# COMPACT_ATOMS: atom_id res chain seq x y z
N MET A 1 5.99 13.50 22.49
CA MET A 1 5.54 12.87 21.76
C MET A 1 6.39 12.60 20.83
N PRO A 2 6.44 11.72 20.46
CA PRO A 2 7.28 11.33 19.57
C PRO A 2 7.00 11.90 18.37
N LYS A 3 7.74 12.09 17.78
CA LYS A 3 7.58 12.58 16.79
C LYS A 3 7.49 11.73 15.93
N ARG A 4 6.96 11.51 15.21
CA ARG A 4 6.80 10.71 14.32
C ARG A 4 7.29 11.18 13.15
N PHE A 5 7.33 10.55 12.06
CA PHE A 5 7.86 11.01 10.86
C PHE A 5 6.98 12.06 10.33
N ARG A 6 7.50 12.95 9.54
CA ARG A 6 6.73 13.95 8.95
C ARG A 6 6.37 13.52 7.57
N LEU A 7 5.19 13.81 7.14
CA LEU A 7 4.74 13.46 5.81
C LEU A 7 5.04 14.62 4.89
N THR A 8 6.22 14.60 4.31
CA THR A 8 6.68 15.74 3.51
C THR A 8 6.48 15.57 2.03
N ARG A 9 6.12 14.38 1.56
CA ARG A 9 5.89 14.17 0.14
C ARG A 9 4.43 13.92 -0.09
N ARG A 10 3.87 14.59 -1.10
CA ARG A 10 2.45 14.43 -1.38
C ARG A 10 2.29 14.13 -2.84
N PHE A 11 1.33 13.32 -3.18
CA PHE A 11 1.06 12.98 -4.55
C PHE A 11 -0.35 12.46 -4.66
N ASN A 12 -0.89 12.51 -5.87
CA ASN A 12 -2.20 11.96 -6.12
C ASN A 12 -2.02 10.54 -6.60
N ALA A 13 -2.79 9.64 -6.06
CA ALA A 13 -2.68 8.25 -6.46
C ALA A 13 -4.06 7.70 -6.70
N ALA A 14 -4.20 6.95 -7.78
CA ALA A 14 -5.43 6.26 -8.05
C ALA A 14 -5.24 4.82 -7.63
N MET A 15 -6.21 4.24 -6.98
CA MET A 15 -6.10 2.89 -6.49
C MET A 15 -7.32 2.11 -6.91
N THR A 16 -7.19 0.81 -6.96
CA THR A 16 -8.37 -0.01 -7.21
C THR A 16 -9.25 0.11 -5.98
N GLU A 17 -10.50 -0.17 -6.17
CA GLU A 17 -11.42 -0.08 -5.06
C GLU A 17 -11.03 -1.03 -3.95
N ASP A 18 -10.64 -2.23 -4.31
CA ASP A 18 -10.25 -3.22 -3.33
C ASP A 18 -9.00 -2.79 -2.58
N GLY A 19 -8.01 -2.26 -3.30
CA GLY A 19 -6.79 -1.80 -2.66
C GLY A 19 -7.05 -0.66 -1.72
N TYR A 20 -7.92 0.25 -2.13
CA TYR A 20 -8.23 1.40 -1.30
C TYR A 20 -8.97 0.96 -0.04
N ARG A 21 -9.89 0.03 -0.19
CA ARG A 21 -10.64 -0.48 0.96
C ARG A 21 -9.70 -1.13 1.97
N ARG A 22 -8.74 -1.89 1.47
CA ARG A 22 -7.80 -2.55 2.37
C ARG A 22 -6.87 -1.56 3.04
N LEU A 23 -6.47 -0.53 2.32
CA LEU A 23 -5.64 0.50 2.90
C LEU A 23 -6.38 1.20 4.03
N LYS A 24 -7.64 1.56 3.80
CA LYS A 24 -8.41 2.24 4.82
C LYS A 24 -8.61 1.36 6.04
N ARG A 25 -8.85 0.09 5.81
CA ARG A 25 -9.05 -0.83 6.92
C ARG A 25 -7.78 -0.97 7.73
N PHE A 26 -6.66 -1.13 7.05
CA PHE A 26 -5.38 -1.25 7.74
C PHE A 26 -5.08 0.00 8.53
N ALA A 27 -5.27 1.16 7.93
CA ALA A 27 -4.99 2.41 8.62
C ALA A 27 -5.86 2.54 9.85
N SER A 28 -7.12 2.19 9.72
CA SER A 28 -8.03 2.30 10.83
C SER A 28 -7.63 1.38 11.98
N GLU A 29 -7.29 0.16 11.66
CA GLU A 29 -6.91 -0.81 12.68
C GLU A 29 -5.59 -0.43 13.33
N ALA A 30 -4.71 0.20 12.60
CA ALA A 30 -3.43 0.60 13.14
C ALA A 30 -3.45 1.98 13.80
N GLY A 31 -4.55 2.68 13.66
CA GLY A 31 -4.65 4.02 14.24
C GLY A 31 -3.84 5.05 13.47
N LEU A 32 -3.74 4.88 12.15
CA LEU A 32 -2.94 5.77 11.32
C LEU A 32 -3.80 6.43 10.26
N ASP A 33 -3.30 7.50 9.70
CA ASP A 33 -3.88 8.08 8.53
C ASP A 33 -3.50 7.25 7.35
N GLU A 34 -4.14 7.47 6.23
CA GLU A 34 -3.80 6.73 5.02
C GLU A 34 -2.37 6.99 4.59
N GLY A 35 -1.91 8.24 4.68
CA GLY A 35 -0.53 8.54 4.33
C GLY A 35 0.45 7.89 5.27
N GLU A 36 0.14 7.86 6.54
CA GLU A 36 1.00 7.22 7.52
C GLU A 36 1.05 5.72 7.29
N ALA A 37 -0.09 5.14 6.95
CA ALA A 37 -0.15 3.71 6.70
C ALA A 37 0.69 3.35 5.48
N LEU A 38 0.60 4.17 4.43
CA LEU A 38 1.42 3.93 3.25
C LEU A 38 2.88 4.07 3.56
N SER A 39 3.24 5.07 4.35
CA SER A 39 4.63 5.26 4.74
C SER A 39 5.15 4.06 5.50
N PHE A 40 4.35 3.58 6.44
CA PHE A 40 4.74 2.43 7.21
C PHE A 40 4.98 1.23 6.31
N LEU A 41 4.05 0.96 5.41
CA LEU A 41 4.16 -0.21 4.58
C LEU A 41 5.38 -0.16 3.70
N PHE A 42 5.71 1.00 3.16
CA PHE A 42 6.84 1.06 2.24
C PHE A 42 8.17 1.27 2.91
N GLU A 43 8.20 1.88 4.08
CA GLU A 43 9.43 1.95 4.82
C GLU A 43 9.84 0.58 5.34
N HIS A 44 8.85 -0.26 5.61
CA HIS A 44 9.13 -1.58 6.12
C HIS A 44 8.80 -2.67 5.11
N PHE A 45 8.87 -2.31 3.85
CA PHE A 45 8.44 -3.18 2.79
C PHE A 45 9.11 -4.55 2.85
N ASP A 46 10.40 -4.57 3.09
CA ASP A 46 11.12 -5.83 3.14
C ASP A 46 10.67 -6.70 4.28
N SER A 47 10.24 -6.09 5.36
CA SER A 47 9.82 -6.85 6.53
C SER A 47 8.43 -7.43 6.38
N VAL A 48 7.56 -6.76 5.63
CA VAL A 48 6.19 -7.20 5.54
C VAL A 48 5.86 -7.96 4.27
N THR A 49 6.82 -8.12 3.37
CA THR A 49 6.57 -8.85 2.14
C THR A 49 7.60 -9.95 2.00
N HIS A 50 7.23 -10.99 1.25
CA HIS A 50 8.14 -12.06 0.94
C HIS A 50 8.43 -11.98 -0.53
N GLU A 51 9.66 -11.96 -0.90
CA GLU A 51 10.06 -11.74 -2.27
C GLU A 51 9.42 -12.71 -3.23
N GLU A 52 9.40 -13.97 -2.89
CA GLU A 52 8.82 -14.95 -3.79
C GLU A 52 7.34 -14.75 -3.94
N ASN A 53 6.65 -14.54 -2.85
CA ASN A 53 5.22 -14.32 -2.90
C ASN A 53 4.89 -13.03 -3.58
N LEU A 54 5.71 -12.01 -3.37
CA LEU A 54 5.48 -10.74 -3.99
C LEU A 54 5.55 -10.86 -5.50
N THR A 55 6.55 -11.55 -6.01
CA THR A 55 6.72 -11.71 -7.44
C THR A 55 5.53 -12.46 -8.05
N ALA A 56 5.09 -13.52 -7.39
CA ALA A 56 3.98 -14.29 -7.90
C ALA A 56 2.71 -13.46 -7.93
N HIS A 57 2.46 -12.73 -6.85
CA HIS A 57 1.25 -11.91 -6.78
C HIS A 57 1.31 -10.74 -7.74
N LEU A 58 2.49 -10.19 -7.94
CA LEU A 58 2.64 -9.09 -8.87
C LEU A 58 2.33 -9.53 -10.29
N ARG A 59 2.75 -10.73 -10.64
CA ARG A 59 2.48 -11.27 -11.94
C ARG A 59 0.98 -11.42 -12.18
N LEU A 60 0.29 -11.93 -11.18
CA LEU A 60 -1.15 -12.07 -11.26
C LEU A 60 -1.85 -10.72 -11.33
N PHE A 61 -1.35 -9.78 -10.55
CA PHE A 61 -1.94 -8.45 -10.53
C PHE A 61 -1.77 -7.76 -11.87
N ASN A 62 -0.60 -7.89 -12.49
CA ASN A 62 -0.36 -7.29 -13.79
C ASN A 62 -1.25 -7.89 -14.85
N SER A 63 -1.46 -9.18 -14.77
CA SER A 63 -2.34 -9.85 -15.70
C SER A 63 -3.76 -9.32 -15.58
N ASP A 64 -4.19 -9.13 -14.35
CA ASP A 64 -5.50 -8.61 -14.07
C ASP A 64 -5.66 -7.18 -14.55
N LEU A 65 -4.63 -6.37 -14.35
CA LEU A 65 -4.67 -5.00 -14.83
C LEU A 65 -4.78 -4.93 -16.34
N ASP A 66 -4.05 -5.78 -17.02
CA ASP A 66 -4.12 -5.82 -18.48
C ASP A 66 -5.52 -6.13 -18.92
N ALA A 67 -6.16 -7.07 -18.27
CA ALA A 67 -7.52 -7.43 -18.63
C ALA A 67 -8.48 -6.27 -18.40
N ARG A 68 -8.25 -5.51 -17.36
CA ARG A 68 -9.13 -4.41 -17.07
C ARG A 68 -8.89 -3.20 -17.93
N LYS A 69 -7.69 -3.07 -18.43
CA LYS A 69 -7.39 -1.92 -19.23
C LYS A 69 -8.00 -1.94 -20.58
N LYS A 70 -8.52 -3.04 -21.03
CA LYS A 70 -9.08 -3.08 -22.31
C LYS A 70 -10.31 -2.41 -22.39
#